data_89ed6bb5abbbf19a3116d18d519d8d2d
#
_entry.id   89ed6bb5abbbf19a3116d18d519d8d2d
#
_cell.length_a   1.000
_cell.length_b   1.000
_cell.length_c   1.000
_cell.angle_alpha   90.00
_cell.angle_beta   90.00
_cell.angle_gamma   90.00
#
_symmetry.space_group_name_H-M   'P 1'
#
loop_
_entity.id
_entity.type
_entity.pdbx_description
1 polymer ?
#
loop_
_entity_poly.entity_id
_entity_poly.type
_entity_poly.pdbx_seq_one_letter_code
_entity_poly.pdbx_strand_id
1 'polypeptide(L)'
;MTIATTKPRFFALIPCAGNGSRALDLLGSRASNSGPKQYQLLAGRAMVWHTLQAFRALHASLSGVWVLVSKNDDGFVRACPDFHQANEVLLPEGGATRASTVLNGLRALLVQAALPTDWVLVHDAARCLITSAQITALIAACQDDAVGGLLAQPLSDTLKSGAAGRVTSTLDREGKWLAQTPQMFRIGALIAALEFAASLGHAVTDESSAMEASGAQPMLVPGSAQNFKVTYPEDFALAEGILLARNSDAPAS
;
A
#
# COMPACT_ATOMS: atom_id res chain seq x y z
N MET A 1 2.14 40.69 -2.40
CA MET A 1 1.34 39.69 -1.65
C MET A 1 2.15 38.41 -1.55
N THR A 2 2.77 38.15 -0.42
CA THR A 2 3.53 36.91 -0.20
C THR A 2 2.50 35.80 0.04
N ILE A 3 2.34 34.90 -0.92
CA ILE A 3 1.53 33.70 -0.73
C ILE A 3 2.25 32.90 0.34
N ALA A 4 1.67 32.80 1.53
CA ALA A 4 2.17 31.90 2.57
C ALA A 4 2.10 30.49 1.99
N THR A 5 3.25 29.91 1.61
CA THR A 5 3.35 28.51 1.20
C THR A 5 3.10 27.67 2.43
N THR A 6 1.88 27.17 2.61
CA THR A 6 1.58 26.19 3.64
C THR A 6 2.42 24.94 3.38
N LYS A 7 3.12 24.47 4.42
CA LYS A 7 3.92 23.24 4.32
C LYS A 7 3.03 22.09 3.84
N PRO A 8 3.45 21.32 2.81
CA PRO A 8 2.66 20.21 2.32
C PRO A 8 2.36 19.19 3.42
N ARG A 9 1.15 18.68 3.42
CA ARG A 9 0.66 17.68 4.37
C ARG A 9 0.82 16.28 3.81
N PHE A 10 0.76 15.28 4.68
CA PHE A 10 0.90 13.86 4.34
C PHE A 10 -0.38 13.11 4.67
N PHE A 11 -0.90 12.35 3.72
CA PHE A 11 -2.07 11.49 3.88
C PHE A 11 -1.70 10.06 3.55
N ALA A 12 -2.21 9.10 4.32
CA ALA A 12 -2.12 7.69 3.97
C ALA A 12 -3.42 7.26 3.25
N LEU A 13 -3.29 6.48 2.18
CA LEU A 13 -4.40 5.91 1.41
C LEU A 13 -4.23 4.40 1.32
N ILE A 14 -5.17 3.65 1.89
CA ILE A 14 -5.13 2.20 2.00
C ILE A 14 -6.26 1.60 1.14
N PRO A 15 -5.99 1.18 -0.11
CA PRO A 15 -6.97 0.46 -0.92
C PRO A 15 -7.25 -0.91 -0.30
N CYS A 16 -8.48 -1.13 0.15
CA CYS A 16 -8.94 -2.31 0.88
C CYS A 16 -10.17 -2.96 0.23
N ALA A 17 -10.51 -2.62 -1.02
CA ALA A 17 -11.69 -3.09 -1.74
C ALA A 17 -11.49 -4.42 -2.49
N GLY A 18 -10.31 -5.05 -2.43
CA GLY A 18 -10.00 -6.28 -3.16
C GLY A 18 -10.65 -7.52 -2.55
N ASN A 19 -11.19 -8.41 -3.39
CA ASN A 19 -11.79 -9.68 -2.96
C ASN A 19 -10.76 -10.79 -2.65
N GLY A 20 -9.47 -10.57 -2.92
CA GLY A 20 -8.39 -11.54 -2.62
C GLY A 20 -8.46 -12.84 -3.42
N SER A 21 -9.08 -12.86 -4.61
CA SER A 21 -9.37 -14.06 -5.41
C SER A 21 -8.17 -15.00 -5.59
N ARG A 22 -6.98 -14.45 -5.89
CA ARG A 22 -5.76 -15.27 -6.07
C ARG A 22 -5.35 -16.09 -4.84
N ALA A 23 -5.57 -15.58 -3.63
CA ALA A 23 -5.30 -16.32 -2.40
C ALA A 23 -6.38 -17.35 -2.11
N LEU A 24 -7.63 -17.04 -2.47
CA LEU A 24 -8.79 -17.94 -2.27
C LEU A 24 -8.75 -19.12 -3.22
N ASP A 25 -8.38 -18.92 -4.49
CA ASP A 25 -8.27 -19.97 -5.50
C ASP A 25 -7.22 -21.05 -5.13
N LEU A 26 -6.18 -20.67 -4.39
CA LEU A 26 -5.09 -21.56 -3.97
C LEU A 26 -5.36 -22.30 -2.63
N LEU A 27 -6.26 -21.76 -1.80
CA LEU A 27 -6.61 -22.34 -0.49
C LEU A 27 -7.62 -23.49 -0.59
N GLY A 28 -8.21 -23.74 -1.78
CA GLY A 28 -9.21 -24.79 -2.01
C GLY A 28 -10.44 -24.61 -1.11
N SER A 29 -11.20 -25.72 -0.90
CA SER A 29 -12.47 -25.72 -0.15
C SER A 29 -12.38 -25.29 1.33
N ARG A 30 -11.18 -25.14 1.90
CA ARG A 30 -11.01 -24.60 3.27
C ARG A 30 -11.17 -23.09 3.37
N ALA A 31 -11.06 -22.37 2.26
CA ALA A 31 -11.11 -20.90 2.23
C ALA A 31 -12.52 -20.33 1.96
N SER A 32 -13.48 -21.15 1.62
CA SER A 32 -14.83 -20.71 1.23
C SER A 32 -15.64 -19.99 2.32
N ASN A 33 -15.17 -20.01 3.58
CA ASN A 33 -15.83 -19.36 4.73
C ASN A 33 -15.07 -18.17 5.34
N SER A 34 -13.89 -17.77 4.82
CA SER A 34 -13.02 -16.83 5.52
C SER A 34 -13.12 -15.37 5.07
N GLY A 35 -13.98 -15.04 4.11
CA GLY A 35 -14.17 -13.65 3.63
C GLY A 35 -12.93 -13.06 2.92
N PRO A 36 -12.90 -11.76 2.63
CA PRO A 36 -11.78 -11.09 1.97
C PRO A 36 -10.48 -11.23 2.76
N LYS A 37 -9.38 -11.46 2.03
CA LYS A 37 -8.04 -11.74 2.58
C LYS A 37 -7.58 -10.72 3.64
N GLN A 38 -7.85 -9.44 3.42
CA GLN A 38 -7.43 -8.36 4.32
C GLN A 38 -8.07 -8.43 5.71
N TYR A 39 -9.13 -9.21 5.88
CA TYR A 39 -9.84 -9.40 7.15
C TYR A 39 -9.48 -10.71 7.85
N GLN A 40 -8.66 -11.56 7.22
CA GLN A 40 -8.18 -12.79 7.85
C GLN A 40 -7.26 -12.46 9.04
N LEU A 41 -7.33 -13.30 10.07
CA LEU A 41 -6.59 -13.09 11.31
C LEU A 41 -5.12 -13.47 11.15
N LEU A 42 -4.27 -12.64 11.69
CA LEU A 42 -2.84 -12.84 11.92
C LEU A 42 -2.55 -12.43 13.37
N ALA A 43 -1.93 -13.29 14.16
CA ALA A 43 -1.64 -13.01 15.56
C ALA A 43 -2.85 -12.43 16.34
N GLY A 44 -4.05 -12.99 16.09
CA GLY A 44 -5.30 -12.63 16.77
C GLY A 44 -5.99 -11.35 16.30
N ARG A 45 -5.48 -10.65 15.28
CA ARG A 45 -6.07 -9.43 14.70
C ARG A 45 -6.17 -9.55 13.18
N ALA A 46 -7.10 -8.79 12.57
CA ALA A 46 -7.21 -8.76 11.12
C ALA A 46 -5.93 -8.21 10.46
N MET A 47 -5.54 -8.76 9.30
CA MET A 47 -4.36 -8.33 8.56
C MET A 47 -4.30 -6.81 8.38
N VAL A 48 -5.40 -6.18 7.95
CA VAL A 48 -5.49 -4.72 7.76
C VAL A 48 -5.29 -3.95 9.07
N TRP A 49 -5.68 -4.51 10.21
CA TRP A 49 -5.46 -3.89 11.51
C TRP A 49 -3.97 -3.66 11.77
N HIS A 50 -3.11 -4.66 11.49
CA HIS A 50 -1.65 -4.52 11.65
C HIS A 50 -1.08 -3.42 10.72
N THR A 51 -1.56 -3.37 9.48
CA THR A 51 -1.21 -2.29 8.55
C THR A 51 -1.54 -0.92 9.16
N LEU A 52 -2.75 -0.75 9.69
CA LEU A 52 -3.21 0.52 10.26
C LEU A 52 -2.40 0.94 11.49
N GLN A 53 -1.95 0.00 12.34
CA GLN A 53 -1.14 0.33 13.52
C GLN A 53 0.17 1.05 13.15
N ALA A 54 0.82 0.68 12.05
CA ALA A 54 2.04 1.35 11.61
C ALA A 54 1.80 2.82 11.21
N PHE A 55 0.66 3.13 10.60
CA PHE A 55 0.27 4.49 10.24
C PHE A 55 -0.26 5.28 11.45
N ARG A 56 -1.00 4.64 12.36
CA ARG A 56 -1.47 5.23 13.62
C ARG A 56 -0.31 5.70 14.50
N ALA A 57 0.79 4.97 14.53
CA ALA A 57 2.00 5.37 15.24
C ALA A 57 2.59 6.70 14.74
N LEU A 58 2.17 7.17 13.56
CA LEU A 58 2.59 8.42 12.93
C LEU A 58 1.48 9.50 12.92
N HIS A 59 0.45 9.38 13.76
CA HIS A 59 -0.71 10.28 13.78
C HIS A 59 -0.35 11.77 13.90
N ALA A 60 0.76 12.10 14.58
CA ALA A 60 1.25 13.48 14.68
C ALA A 60 1.86 14.02 13.36
N SER A 61 2.29 13.14 12.46
CA SER A 61 2.94 13.48 11.19
C SER A 61 1.99 13.36 10.00
N LEU A 62 0.92 12.57 10.13
CA LEU A 62 -0.07 12.35 9.08
C LEU A 62 -1.31 13.19 9.32
N SER A 63 -1.77 13.88 8.29
CA SER A 63 -3.01 14.65 8.31
C SER A 63 -4.26 13.78 8.21
N GLY A 64 -4.12 12.53 7.76
CA GLY A 64 -5.21 11.58 7.73
C GLY A 64 -4.78 10.19 7.26
N VAL A 65 -5.54 9.18 7.69
CA VAL A 65 -5.46 7.78 7.24
C VAL A 65 -6.79 7.41 6.61
N TRP A 66 -6.79 7.18 5.32
CA TRP A 66 -7.96 6.94 4.50
C TRP A 66 -7.99 5.50 4.02
N VAL A 67 -9.06 4.78 4.34
CA VAL A 67 -9.27 3.39 3.91
C VAL A 67 -10.40 3.33 2.91
N LEU A 68 -10.15 2.72 1.75
CA LEU A 68 -11.16 2.54 0.72
C LEU A 68 -11.62 1.09 0.68
N VAL A 69 -12.88 0.88 0.93
CA VAL A 69 -13.53 -0.44 0.89
C VAL A 69 -14.54 -0.53 -0.25
N SER A 70 -14.99 -1.72 -0.58
CA SER A 70 -16.08 -1.92 -1.53
C SER A 70 -17.39 -1.29 -1.02
N LYS A 71 -18.26 -0.85 -1.92
CA LYS A 71 -19.51 -0.14 -1.56
C LYS A 71 -20.37 -0.88 -0.54
N ASN A 72 -20.38 -2.21 -0.57
CA ASN A 72 -21.17 -3.05 0.33
C ASN A 72 -20.29 -3.82 1.32
N ASP A 73 -19.11 -3.26 1.68
CA ASP A 73 -18.22 -3.88 2.64
C ASP A 73 -18.74 -3.68 4.07
N ASP A 74 -19.08 -4.79 4.71
CA ASP A 74 -19.45 -4.84 6.12
C ASP A 74 -18.34 -5.49 6.99
N GLY A 75 -17.27 -5.97 6.36
CA GLY A 75 -16.17 -6.66 7.00
C GLY A 75 -15.21 -5.73 7.71
N PHE A 76 -14.95 -4.54 7.17
CA PHE A 76 -13.96 -3.62 7.72
C PHE A 76 -14.30 -3.16 9.15
N VAL A 77 -15.54 -2.77 9.41
CA VAL A 77 -15.98 -2.29 10.73
C VAL A 77 -15.88 -3.41 11.77
N ARG A 78 -16.15 -4.67 11.38
CA ARG A 78 -15.94 -5.82 12.28
C ARG A 78 -14.46 -6.11 12.51
N ALA A 79 -13.63 -5.95 11.48
CA ALA A 79 -12.19 -6.20 11.54
C ALA A 79 -11.42 -5.13 12.32
N CYS A 80 -11.87 -3.88 12.25
CA CYS A 80 -11.25 -2.71 12.86
C CYS A 80 -12.31 -1.85 13.58
N PRO A 81 -12.95 -2.35 14.65
CA PRO A 81 -14.02 -1.62 15.35
C PRO A 81 -13.52 -0.35 16.04
N ASP A 82 -12.21 -0.20 16.20
CA ASP A 82 -11.52 0.94 16.79
C ASP A 82 -11.08 2.00 15.74
N PHE A 83 -11.48 1.86 14.46
CA PHE A 83 -11.16 2.81 13.40
C PHE A 83 -12.16 3.98 13.39
N HIS A 84 -11.96 4.95 14.30
CA HIS A 84 -12.82 6.14 14.47
C HIS A 84 -12.05 7.37 14.98
N GLN A 85 -10.72 7.39 14.87
CA GLN A 85 -9.96 8.56 15.31
C GLN A 85 -10.27 9.77 14.40
N ALA A 86 -10.07 10.98 14.91
CA ALA A 86 -10.48 12.21 14.22
C ALA A 86 -9.87 12.38 12.81
N ASN A 87 -8.73 11.75 12.55
CA ASN A 87 -8.04 11.79 11.26
C ASN A 87 -8.17 10.46 10.46
N GLU A 88 -9.06 9.56 10.86
CA GLU A 88 -9.34 8.29 10.16
C GLU A 88 -10.63 8.41 9.36
N VAL A 89 -10.57 8.03 8.08
CA VAL A 89 -11.71 8.13 7.16
C VAL A 89 -11.91 6.80 6.44
N LEU A 90 -13.10 6.24 6.57
CA LEU A 90 -13.54 5.05 5.84
C LEU A 90 -14.42 5.48 4.66
N LEU A 91 -14.03 5.09 3.43
CA LEU A 91 -14.76 5.41 2.21
C LEU A 91 -15.23 4.15 1.49
N PRO A 92 -16.54 3.99 1.26
CA PRO A 92 -17.10 2.88 0.48
C PRO A 92 -17.06 3.19 -1.04
N GLU A 93 -15.89 3.56 -1.54
CA GLU A 93 -15.67 4.01 -2.93
C GLU A 93 -14.66 3.15 -3.69
N GLY A 94 -14.54 1.88 -3.31
CA GLY A 94 -13.72 0.91 -4.04
C GLY A 94 -14.14 0.80 -5.50
N GLY A 95 -13.14 0.86 -6.41
CA GLY A 95 -13.34 0.71 -7.85
C GLY A 95 -13.19 -0.74 -8.32
N ALA A 96 -13.40 -0.97 -9.61
CA ALA A 96 -13.26 -2.30 -10.24
C ALA A 96 -11.81 -2.84 -10.21
N THR A 97 -10.82 -1.96 -10.12
CA THR A 97 -9.40 -2.32 -10.02
C THR A 97 -8.75 -1.60 -8.84
N ARG A 98 -7.52 -2.03 -8.47
CA ARG A 98 -6.73 -1.33 -7.46
C ARG A 98 -6.45 0.12 -7.89
N ALA A 99 -6.07 0.34 -9.13
CA ALA A 99 -5.81 1.68 -9.66
C ALA A 99 -7.05 2.58 -9.62
N SER A 100 -8.23 2.06 -10.00
CA SER A 100 -9.48 2.84 -9.91
C SER A 100 -9.90 3.11 -8.46
N THR A 101 -9.63 2.19 -7.53
CA THR A 101 -9.84 2.42 -6.09
C THR A 101 -8.96 3.56 -5.60
N VAL A 102 -7.67 3.55 -5.95
CA VAL A 102 -6.73 4.62 -5.57
C VAL A 102 -7.18 5.96 -6.17
N LEU A 103 -7.53 6.01 -7.45
CA LEU A 103 -7.99 7.23 -8.11
C LEU A 103 -9.25 7.82 -7.45
N ASN A 104 -10.21 6.97 -7.08
CA ASN A 104 -11.41 7.40 -6.35
C ASN A 104 -11.03 8.04 -5.00
N GLY A 105 -10.12 7.40 -4.25
CA GLY A 105 -9.65 7.92 -2.97
C GLY A 105 -8.89 9.24 -3.10
N LEU A 106 -8.06 9.39 -4.11
CA LEU A 106 -7.34 10.65 -4.37
C LEU A 106 -8.30 11.80 -4.69
N ARG A 107 -9.33 11.53 -5.50
CA ARG A 107 -10.37 12.52 -5.81
C ARG A 107 -11.18 12.90 -4.57
N ALA A 108 -11.55 11.93 -3.74
CA ALA A 108 -12.22 12.19 -2.46
C ALA A 108 -11.35 13.00 -1.49
N LEU A 109 -10.04 12.74 -1.43
CA LEU A 109 -9.08 13.54 -0.66
C LEU A 109 -9.10 15.01 -1.08
N LEU A 110 -9.06 15.31 -2.39
CA LEU A 110 -9.11 16.68 -2.89
C LEU A 110 -10.43 17.39 -2.56
N VAL A 111 -11.55 16.66 -2.59
CA VAL A 111 -12.88 17.25 -2.29
C VAL A 111 -13.02 17.56 -0.80
N GLN A 112 -12.47 16.73 0.08
CA GLN A 112 -12.78 16.78 1.52
C GLN A 112 -11.68 17.42 2.36
N ALA A 113 -10.42 17.28 2.02
CA ALA A 113 -9.36 17.60 2.96
C ALA A 113 -8.06 18.14 2.34
N ALA A 114 -7.63 17.66 1.17
CA ALA A 114 -6.27 17.83 0.67
C ALA A 114 -6.14 18.87 -0.45
N LEU A 115 -4.91 19.30 -0.70
CA LEU A 115 -4.53 20.11 -1.86
C LEU A 115 -3.78 19.23 -2.89
N PRO A 116 -3.78 19.57 -4.18
CA PRO A 116 -3.01 18.85 -5.20
C PRO A 116 -1.50 18.76 -4.89
N THR A 117 -0.99 19.72 -4.12
CA THR A 117 0.42 19.80 -3.69
C THR A 117 0.71 19.00 -2.42
N ASP A 118 -0.28 18.46 -1.74
CA ASP A 118 -0.08 17.57 -0.58
C ASP A 118 0.44 16.21 -1.05
N TRP A 119 1.03 15.46 -0.12
CA TRP A 119 1.57 14.14 -0.36
C TRP A 119 0.56 13.04 0.01
N VAL A 120 0.50 12.00 -0.79
CA VAL A 120 -0.19 10.76 -0.45
C VAL A 120 0.78 9.59 -0.39
N LEU A 121 0.64 8.75 0.63
CA LEU A 121 1.32 7.48 0.79
C LEU A 121 0.30 6.38 0.49
N VAL A 122 0.35 5.77 -0.69
CA VAL A 122 -0.53 4.67 -1.06
C VAL A 122 0.08 3.36 -0.57
N HIS A 123 -0.66 2.59 0.22
CA HIS A 123 -0.15 1.37 0.83
C HIS A 123 -1.13 0.20 0.75
N ASP A 124 -0.63 -0.97 0.34
CA ASP A 124 -1.42 -2.19 0.25
C ASP A 124 -1.81 -2.72 1.64
N ALA A 125 -3.10 -2.94 1.90
CA ALA A 125 -3.60 -3.56 3.13
C ALA A 125 -2.98 -4.95 3.42
N ALA A 126 -2.47 -5.62 2.39
CA ALA A 126 -1.83 -6.93 2.49
C ALA A 126 -0.32 -6.89 2.75
N ARG A 127 0.27 -5.72 3.01
CA ARG A 127 1.65 -5.57 3.50
C ARG A 127 1.65 -5.21 4.98
N CYS A 128 1.04 -6.05 5.77
CA CYS A 128 0.75 -5.84 7.19
C CYS A 128 1.98 -5.79 8.10
N LEU A 129 3.16 -6.07 7.57
CA LEU A 129 4.44 -6.04 8.30
C LEU A 129 5.21 -4.72 8.13
N ILE A 130 4.64 -3.75 7.44
CA ILE A 130 5.20 -2.39 7.37
C ILE A 130 5.42 -1.83 8.77
N THR A 131 6.46 -1.04 8.96
CA THR A 131 6.75 -0.38 10.24
C THR A 131 6.68 1.14 10.11
N SER A 132 6.39 1.83 11.21
CA SER A 132 6.42 3.30 11.25
C SER A 132 7.80 3.86 10.87
N ALA A 133 8.89 3.17 11.21
CA ALA A 133 10.25 3.55 10.83
C ALA A 133 10.44 3.55 9.29
N GLN A 134 9.93 2.55 8.58
CA GLN A 134 10.00 2.50 7.12
C GLN A 134 9.16 3.60 6.46
N ILE A 135 7.96 3.88 7.00
CA ILE A 135 7.12 4.97 6.52
C ILE A 135 7.82 6.32 6.72
N THR A 136 8.43 6.54 7.89
CA THR A 136 9.20 7.74 8.20
C THR A 136 10.40 7.90 7.26
N ALA A 137 11.12 6.81 6.98
CA ALA A 137 12.25 6.82 6.05
C ALA A 137 11.83 7.23 4.63
N LEU A 138 10.68 6.72 4.14
CA LEU A 138 10.13 7.12 2.84
C LEU A 138 9.77 8.61 2.83
N ILE A 139 9.08 9.11 3.87
CA ILE A 139 8.72 10.52 3.98
C ILE A 139 9.98 11.39 3.97
N ALA A 140 10.98 11.05 4.78
CA ALA A 140 12.22 11.81 4.86
C ALA A 140 12.98 11.86 3.53
N ALA A 141 12.97 10.77 2.76
CA ALA A 141 13.64 10.73 1.46
C ALA A 141 12.89 11.53 0.38
N CYS A 142 11.55 11.51 0.38
CA CYS A 142 10.75 12.02 -0.73
C CYS A 142 10.13 13.41 -0.50
N GLN A 143 10.06 13.91 0.75
CA GLN A 143 9.30 15.14 1.05
C GLN A 143 9.76 16.38 0.28
N ASP A 144 11.05 16.45 -0.06
CA ASP A 144 11.69 17.55 -0.79
C ASP A 144 12.01 17.17 -2.25
N ASP A 145 11.65 15.94 -2.68
CA ASP A 145 11.83 15.50 -4.06
C ASP A 145 10.74 16.05 -4.99
N ALA A 146 11.09 16.27 -6.25
CA ALA A 146 10.15 16.81 -7.24
C ALA A 146 9.09 15.80 -7.68
N VAL A 147 9.39 14.50 -7.63
CA VAL A 147 8.53 13.41 -8.11
C VAL A 147 7.92 12.64 -6.93
N GLY A 148 8.75 12.21 -5.98
CA GLY A 148 8.42 11.25 -4.95
C GLY A 148 9.04 9.88 -5.22
N GLY A 149 8.58 8.84 -4.54
CA GLY A 149 9.20 7.53 -4.66
C GLY A 149 8.45 6.42 -3.96
N LEU A 150 9.10 5.27 -3.87
CA LEU A 150 8.53 4.05 -3.31
C LEU A 150 9.54 3.32 -2.43
N LEU A 151 9.04 2.56 -1.46
CA LEU A 151 9.86 1.53 -0.84
C LEU A 151 10.14 0.43 -1.85
N ALA A 152 11.37 -0.01 -1.93
CA ALA A 152 11.79 -1.09 -2.81
C ALA A 152 12.94 -1.90 -2.23
N GLN A 153 13.09 -3.15 -2.66
CA GLN A 153 14.18 -4.03 -2.24
C GLN A 153 14.98 -4.47 -3.46
N PRO A 154 16.33 -4.39 -3.44
CA PRO A 154 17.15 -4.97 -4.49
C PRO A 154 16.87 -6.46 -4.64
N LEU A 155 16.81 -6.95 -5.88
CA LEU A 155 16.63 -8.37 -6.14
C LEU A 155 17.90 -9.15 -5.78
N SER A 156 17.84 -10.00 -4.75
CA SER A 156 18.97 -10.80 -4.28
C SER A 156 19.15 -12.09 -5.06
N ASP A 157 18.05 -12.71 -5.51
CA ASP A 157 18.07 -14.03 -6.13
C ASP A 157 18.29 -13.97 -7.64
N THR A 158 18.68 -15.12 -8.22
CA THR A 158 18.78 -15.26 -9.67
C THR A 158 17.40 -15.19 -10.31
N LEU A 159 17.20 -14.23 -11.24
CA LEU A 159 15.94 -14.03 -11.94
C LEU A 159 15.85 -14.95 -13.16
N LYS A 160 14.78 -15.75 -13.25
CA LYS A 160 14.49 -16.64 -14.37
C LYS A 160 13.22 -16.21 -15.10
N SER A 161 13.26 -16.22 -16.43
CA SER A 161 12.04 -16.27 -17.24
C SER A 161 11.62 -17.72 -17.41
N GLY A 162 10.30 -17.96 -17.45
CA GLY A 162 9.74 -19.30 -17.62
C GLY A 162 8.48 -19.30 -18.50
N ALA A 163 8.30 -20.42 -19.22
CA ALA A 163 7.07 -20.72 -19.96
C ALA A 163 6.74 -22.20 -19.80
N ALA A 164 5.45 -22.52 -19.67
CA ALA A 164 4.96 -23.90 -19.51
C ALA A 164 5.70 -24.72 -18.42
N GLY A 165 6.03 -24.08 -17.29
CA GLY A 165 6.72 -24.72 -16.17
C GLY A 165 8.21 -24.98 -16.37
N ARG A 166 8.82 -24.44 -17.43
CA ARG A 166 10.26 -24.62 -17.72
C ARG A 166 10.96 -23.27 -17.83
N VAL A 167 12.25 -23.24 -17.40
CA VAL A 167 13.10 -22.04 -17.57
C VAL A 167 13.34 -21.78 -19.06
N THR A 168 13.09 -20.55 -19.51
CA THR A 168 13.40 -20.09 -20.88
C THR A 168 14.69 -19.31 -20.93
N SER A 169 14.99 -18.50 -19.90
CA SER A 169 16.24 -17.72 -19.81
C SER A 169 16.57 -17.34 -18.38
N THR A 170 17.83 -16.97 -18.15
CA THR A 170 18.27 -16.26 -16.95
C THR A 170 18.36 -14.78 -17.29
N LEU A 171 17.71 -13.94 -16.50
CA LEU A 171 17.77 -12.48 -16.65
C LEU A 171 18.83 -11.89 -15.71
N ASP A 172 19.47 -10.85 -16.17
CA ASP A 172 20.34 -10.08 -15.30
C ASP A 172 19.53 -9.42 -14.19
N ARG A 173 20.00 -9.58 -12.93
CA ARG A 173 19.38 -8.97 -11.75
C ARG A 173 19.96 -7.61 -11.38
N GLU A 174 21.09 -7.20 -11.99
CA GLU A 174 21.70 -5.90 -11.71
C GLU A 174 20.71 -4.77 -12.02
N GLY A 175 20.57 -3.83 -11.08
CA GLY A 175 19.60 -2.74 -11.18
C GLY A 175 18.12 -3.15 -11.11
N LYS A 176 17.80 -4.41 -10.78
CA LYS A 176 16.40 -4.85 -10.59
C LYS A 176 15.99 -4.73 -9.13
N TRP A 177 14.79 -4.22 -8.93
CA TRP A 177 14.21 -3.99 -7.62
C TRP A 177 12.81 -4.60 -7.52
N LEU A 178 12.47 -5.09 -6.36
CA LEU A 178 11.12 -5.52 -6.00
C LEU A 178 10.38 -4.33 -5.41
N ALA A 179 9.42 -3.79 -6.16
CA ALA A 179 8.59 -2.67 -5.72
C ALA A 179 7.76 -3.06 -4.50
N GLN A 180 7.75 -2.20 -3.50
CA GLN A 180 6.95 -2.33 -2.30
C GLN A 180 6.03 -1.11 -2.14
N THR A 181 5.21 -1.12 -1.11
CA THR A 181 4.45 0.05 -0.65
C THR A 181 4.80 0.35 0.81
N PRO A 182 4.66 1.60 1.30
CA PRO A 182 4.03 2.75 0.65
C PRO A 182 4.78 3.25 -0.59
N GLN A 183 4.00 3.84 -1.51
CA GLN A 183 4.48 4.66 -2.60
C GLN A 183 3.98 6.09 -2.38
N MET A 184 4.87 7.08 -2.44
CA MET A 184 4.60 8.45 -2.01
C MET A 184 4.73 9.41 -3.17
N PHE A 185 3.65 10.13 -3.49
CA PHE A 185 3.58 11.09 -4.59
C PHE A 185 2.74 12.31 -4.22
N ARG A 186 2.88 13.41 -4.96
CA ARG A 186 1.94 14.53 -4.89
C ARG A 186 0.58 14.09 -5.41
N ILE A 187 -0.50 14.43 -4.69
CA ILE A 187 -1.86 13.98 -5.02
C ILE A 187 -2.24 14.35 -6.45
N GLY A 188 -2.02 15.61 -6.84
CA GLY A 188 -2.37 16.08 -8.19
C GLY A 188 -1.56 15.40 -9.29
N ALA A 189 -0.26 15.18 -9.06
CA ALA A 189 0.61 14.49 -10.02
C ALA A 189 0.19 13.03 -10.21
N LEU A 190 -0.12 12.33 -9.11
CA LEU A 190 -0.56 10.93 -9.17
C LEU A 190 -1.92 10.78 -9.86
N ILE A 191 -2.88 11.69 -9.61
CA ILE A 191 -4.16 11.69 -10.33
C ILE A 191 -3.92 11.82 -11.83
N ALA A 192 -3.14 12.82 -12.25
CA ALA A 192 -2.84 13.06 -13.68
C ALA A 192 -2.15 11.85 -14.32
N ALA A 193 -1.21 11.21 -13.62
CA ALA A 193 -0.50 10.02 -14.11
C ALA A 193 -1.44 8.81 -14.27
N LEU A 194 -2.32 8.56 -13.30
CA LEU A 194 -3.30 7.47 -13.37
C LEU A 194 -4.31 7.68 -14.51
N GLU A 195 -4.79 8.90 -14.69
CA GLU A 195 -5.71 9.26 -15.78
C GLU A 195 -5.04 9.16 -17.15
N PHE A 196 -3.79 9.60 -17.25
CA PHE A 196 -2.99 9.48 -18.47
C PHE A 196 -2.76 8.02 -18.85
N ALA A 197 -2.31 7.17 -17.92
CA ALA A 197 -2.11 5.75 -18.17
C ALA A 197 -3.42 5.06 -18.59
N ALA A 198 -4.55 5.41 -17.95
CA ALA A 198 -5.86 4.88 -18.33
C ALA A 198 -6.27 5.30 -19.76
N SER A 199 -5.98 6.55 -20.18
CA SER A 199 -6.28 7.04 -21.53
C SER A 199 -5.53 6.30 -22.63
N LEU A 200 -4.34 5.74 -22.30
CA LEU A 200 -3.52 4.94 -23.21
C LEU A 200 -3.88 3.44 -23.15
N GLY A 201 -4.80 3.02 -22.30
CA GLY A 201 -5.11 1.61 -22.06
C GLY A 201 -3.95 0.84 -21.38
N HIS A 202 -3.01 1.55 -20.75
CA HIS A 202 -1.89 0.92 -20.05
C HIS A 202 -2.37 0.28 -18.74
N ALA A 203 -1.99 -0.98 -18.55
CA ALA A 203 -2.23 -1.68 -17.30
C ALA A 203 -1.30 -1.13 -16.21
N VAL A 204 -1.87 -0.37 -15.26
CA VAL A 204 -1.16 0.14 -14.09
C VAL A 204 -1.07 -0.97 -13.04
N THR A 205 0.14 -1.34 -12.63
CA THR A 205 0.39 -2.36 -11.60
C THR A 205 0.50 -1.76 -10.20
N ASP A 206 1.06 -0.54 -10.12
CA ASP A 206 1.24 0.26 -8.91
C ASP A 206 1.31 1.76 -9.27
N GLU A 207 1.45 2.64 -8.28
CA GLU A 207 1.50 4.09 -8.48
C GLU A 207 2.76 4.52 -9.25
N SER A 208 3.89 3.87 -8.97
CA SER A 208 5.16 4.11 -9.67
C SER A 208 5.01 3.90 -11.17
N SER A 209 4.40 2.79 -11.61
CA SER A 209 4.20 2.50 -13.03
C SER A 209 3.32 3.53 -13.75
N ALA A 210 2.36 4.14 -13.05
CA ALA A 210 1.58 5.26 -13.62
C ALA A 210 2.44 6.52 -13.76
N MET A 211 3.27 6.85 -12.77
CA MET A 211 4.21 7.97 -12.83
C MET A 211 5.24 7.79 -13.94
N GLU A 212 5.79 6.59 -14.09
CA GLU A 212 6.73 6.21 -15.17
C GLU A 212 6.10 6.37 -16.54
N ALA A 213 4.85 5.95 -16.73
CA ALA A 213 4.11 6.13 -17.98
C ALA A 213 3.94 7.61 -18.37
N SER A 214 3.96 8.53 -17.40
CA SER A 214 3.95 9.98 -17.63
C SER A 214 5.35 10.59 -17.80
N GLY A 215 6.40 9.76 -17.82
CA GLY A 215 7.79 10.20 -17.99
C GLY A 215 8.51 10.59 -16.71
N ALA A 216 7.92 10.38 -15.53
CA ALA A 216 8.56 10.64 -14.25
C ALA A 216 9.53 9.50 -13.88
N GLN A 217 10.47 9.79 -12.96
CA GLN A 217 11.44 8.83 -12.43
C GLN A 217 11.33 8.79 -10.90
N PRO A 218 10.45 7.94 -10.34
CA PRO A 218 10.30 7.79 -8.90
C PRO A 218 11.58 7.32 -8.22
N MET A 219 11.82 7.83 -7.00
CA MET A 219 12.96 7.45 -6.17
C MET A 219 12.77 6.04 -5.60
N LEU A 220 13.82 5.20 -5.66
CA LEU A 220 13.88 3.91 -4.98
C LEU A 220 14.42 4.11 -3.56
N VAL A 221 13.58 3.95 -2.55
CA VAL A 221 13.96 4.05 -1.14
C VAL A 221 14.09 2.64 -0.56
N PRO A 222 15.20 2.30 0.12
CA PRO A 222 15.39 0.96 0.68
C PRO A 222 14.24 0.52 1.58
N GLY A 223 13.58 -0.56 1.19
CA GLY A 223 12.55 -1.24 1.97
C GLY A 223 13.10 -2.38 2.81
N SER A 224 12.28 -3.39 3.08
CA SER A 224 12.67 -4.57 3.87
C SER A 224 12.08 -5.85 3.28
N ALA A 225 12.84 -6.95 3.38
CA ALA A 225 12.32 -8.29 3.06
C ALA A 225 11.08 -8.64 3.89
N GLN A 226 10.97 -8.13 5.12
CA GLN A 226 9.80 -8.34 5.95
C GLN A 226 8.55 -7.58 5.46
N ASN A 227 8.69 -6.54 4.63
CA ASN A 227 7.56 -5.81 4.06
C ASN A 227 7.02 -6.51 2.78
N PHE A 228 6.98 -7.84 2.77
CA PHE A 228 6.40 -8.60 1.68
C PHE A 228 4.86 -8.49 1.66
N LYS A 229 4.29 -8.74 0.49
CA LYS A 229 2.83 -8.77 0.33
C LYS A 229 2.32 -10.17 0.63
N VAL A 230 1.53 -10.33 1.68
CA VAL A 230 0.85 -11.59 1.98
C VAL A 230 -0.06 -11.94 0.79
N THR A 231 0.31 -12.96 0.02
CA THR A 231 -0.36 -13.32 -1.23
C THR A 231 -0.76 -14.80 -1.24
N TYR A 232 0.12 -15.67 -0.79
CA TYR A 232 -0.04 -17.11 -0.78
C TYR A 232 -0.34 -17.65 0.62
N PRO A 233 -0.88 -18.85 0.76
CA PRO A 233 -1.18 -19.47 2.07
C PRO A 233 0.02 -19.51 3.02
N GLU A 234 1.20 -19.84 2.53
CA GLU A 234 2.44 -19.87 3.30
C GLU A 234 2.88 -18.52 3.85
N ASP A 235 2.52 -17.42 3.16
CA ASP A 235 2.84 -16.06 3.60
C ASP A 235 2.15 -15.72 4.93
N PHE A 236 0.98 -16.30 5.20
CA PHE A 236 0.26 -16.08 6.47
C PHE A 236 1.05 -16.58 7.66
N ALA A 237 1.55 -17.80 7.60
CA ALA A 237 2.34 -18.39 8.69
C ALA A 237 3.64 -17.60 8.91
N LEU A 238 4.29 -17.15 7.82
CA LEU A 238 5.50 -16.35 7.91
C LEU A 238 5.20 -14.98 8.53
N ALA A 239 4.13 -14.31 8.10
CA ALA A 239 3.72 -13.01 8.63
C ALA A 239 3.34 -13.10 10.12
N GLU A 240 2.60 -14.13 10.51
CA GLU A 240 2.23 -14.37 11.90
C GLU A 240 3.44 -14.60 12.80
N GLY A 241 4.40 -15.42 12.36
CA GLY A 241 5.65 -15.65 13.09
C GLY A 241 6.44 -14.36 13.33
N ILE A 242 6.53 -13.49 12.32
CA ILE A 242 7.20 -12.18 12.46
C ILE A 242 6.45 -11.25 13.42
N LEU A 243 5.12 -11.21 13.35
CA LEU A 243 4.31 -10.39 14.26
C LEU A 243 4.44 -10.85 15.71
N LEU A 244 4.41 -12.15 15.95
CA LEU A 244 4.56 -12.72 17.30
C LEU A 244 5.97 -12.44 17.86
N ALA A 245 7.02 -12.58 17.06
CA ALA A 245 8.38 -12.24 17.46
C ALA A 245 8.51 -10.76 17.85
N ARG A 246 7.96 -9.84 17.05
CA ARG A 246 7.97 -8.40 17.36
C ARG A 246 7.24 -8.04 18.66
N ASN A 247 6.18 -8.78 18.98
CA ASN A 247 5.43 -8.57 20.23
C ASN A 247 6.18 -9.08 21.47
N SER A 248 6.99 -10.15 21.33
CA SER A 248 7.82 -10.68 22.43
C SER A 248 9.02 -9.79 22.74
N ASP A 249 9.53 -9.05 21.76
CA ASP A 249 10.67 -8.15 21.91
C ASP A 249 10.24 -6.75 22.45
N ALA A 250 8.94 -6.47 22.51
CA ALA A 250 8.43 -5.24 23.11
C ALA A 250 8.65 -5.28 24.63
N PRO A 251 9.32 -4.26 25.25
CA PRO A 251 9.48 -4.23 26.70
C PRO A 251 8.11 -4.27 27.37
N ALA A 252 7.96 -5.12 28.40
CA ALA A 252 6.76 -5.17 29.21
C ALA A 252 6.49 -3.76 29.80
N SER A 253 5.36 -3.18 29.42
CA SER A 253 4.90 -1.84 29.86
C SER A 253 4.36 -1.86 31.27
#